data_6780d15dc9d84ada9d90663125ec2a48
#
_entry.id   6780d15dc9d84ada9d90663125ec2a48
#
_cell.length_a   1.000
_cell.length_b   1.000
_cell.length_c   1.000
_cell.angle_alpha   90.00
_cell.angle_beta   90.00
_cell.angle_gamma   90.00
#
_symmetry.space_group_name_H-M   'P 1'
#
loop_
_entity.id
_entity.type
_entity.pdbx_description
1 polymer ?
#
loop_
_entity_poly.entity_id
_entity_poly.type
_entity_poly.pdbx_seq_one_letter_code
_entity_poly.pdbx_strand_id
1 'polypeptide(L)'
;RARRNGEAPPQWVHADGPRRLLATLHPCSAEDGEDAWLIVLREENDASAIEALVAAFRLTTREAEVLYWVIHGKTNRDIGDILGTSPRTVHKHLEHVFDKLGVETRTAAAAVAMRKIRGVPGQG
;
A
#
# COMPACT_ATOMS: atom_id res chain seq x y z
N ARG A 1 -1.40 28.12 10.57
CA ARG A 1 -0.03 28.48 10.62
C ARG A 1 0.79 27.81 9.54
N ALA A 2 1.63 28.56 8.94
CA ALA A 2 2.40 28.03 7.83
C ALA A 2 3.38 26.96 8.31
N ARG A 3 3.60 25.98 7.47
CA ARG A 3 4.55 24.96 7.77
C ARG A 3 5.85 25.25 7.06
N ARG A 4 6.90 24.66 7.55
CA ARG A 4 8.18 24.86 6.91
C ARG A 4 8.29 23.99 5.69
N ASN A 5 9.13 24.39 4.78
CA ASN A 5 9.40 23.59 3.62
C ASN A 5 9.95 22.25 4.05
N GLY A 6 9.51 21.21 3.41
CA GLY A 6 10.01 19.88 3.69
C GLY A 6 9.26 19.14 4.79
N GLU A 7 8.40 19.81 5.50
CA GLU A 7 7.65 19.12 6.53
C GLU A 7 6.49 18.38 5.92
N ALA A 8 6.22 17.20 6.43
CA ALA A 8 5.06 16.44 5.98
C ALA A 8 3.79 17.15 6.41
N PRO A 9 2.71 17.04 5.64
CA PRO A 9 1.45 17.64 6.05
C PRO A 9 0.92 16.96 7.30
N PRO A 10 0.17 17.66 8.13
CA PRO A 10 -0.51 17.03 9.26
C PRO A 10 -1.41 15.91 8.75
N GLN A 11 -1.44 14.83 9.48
CA GLN A 11 -2.18 13.67 9.07
C GLN A 11 -2.90 13.05 10.25
N TRP A 12 -4.12 12.62 10.01
CA TRP A 12 -4.92 11.92 11.01
C TRP A 12 -5.33 10.59 10.42
N VAL A 13 -5.37 9.56 11.26
CA VAL A 13 -5.74 8.23 10.83
C VAL A 13 -6.83 7.71 11.73
N HIS A 14 -7.91 7.25 11.14
CA HIS A 14 -8.98 6.58 11.87
C HIS A 14 -9.07 5.15 11.34
N ALA A 15 -8.97 4.18 12.23
CA ALA A 15 -9.02 2.79 11.86
C ALA A 15 -10.36 2.18 12.28
N ASP A 16 -10.95 1.39 11.41
CA ASP A 16 -12.20 0.72 11.68
C ASP A 16 -12.07 -0.66 11.05
N GLY A 17 -11.63 -1.62 11.83
CA GLY A 17 -11.37 -2.96 11.32
C GLY A 17 -10.25 -2.92 10.28
N PRO A 18 -10.46 -3.54 9.14
CA PRO A 18 -9.43 -3.54 8.09
C PRO A 18 -9.37 -2.23 7.30
N ARG A 19 -10.27 -1.30 7.58
CA ARG A 19 -10.31 -0.04 6.85
C ARG A 19 -9.58 1.05 7.61
N ARG A 20 -8.87 1.88 6.90
CA ARG A 20 -8.23 3.05 7.51
C ARG A 20 -8.62 4.25 6.68
N LEU A 21 -9.03 5.30 7.36
CA LEU A 21 -9.36 6.56 6.71
C LEU A 21 -8.26 7.54 7.08
N LEU A 22 -7.60 8.06 6.08
CA LEU A 22 -6.53 9.03 6.29
C LEU A 22 -6.99 10.39 5.84
N ALA A 23 -6.72 11.39 6.66
CA ALA A 23 -7.01 12.78 6.32
C ALA A 23 -5.71 13.55 6.37
N THR A 24 -5.42 14.32 5.33
CA THR A 24 -4.26 15.20 5.33
C THR A 24 -4.72 16.62 5.07
N LEU A 25 -4.02 17.58 5.66
CA LEU A 25 -4.36 18.97 5.55
C LEU A 25 -3.27 19.69 4.80
N HIS A 26 -3.65 20.39 3.74
CA HIS A 26 -2.68 21.07 2.87
C HIS A 26 -3.07 22.54 2.76
N PRO A 27 -2.11 23.46 2.95
CA PRO A 27 -2.41 24.87 2.72
C PRO A 27 -2.55 25.14 1.23
N CYS A 28 -3.44 26.03 0.88
CA CYS A 28 -3.57 26.46 -0.49
C CYS A 28 -4.09 27.89 -0.51
N SER A 29 -4.06 28.51 -1.69
CA SER A 29 -4.52 29.87 -1.82
C SER A 29 -5.85 29.88 -2.54
N ALA A 30 -6.81 30.59 -2.00
CA ALA A 30 -8.09 30.76 -2.67
C ALA A 30 -7.94 31.79 -3.79
N GLU A 31 -8.93 31.84 -4.65
CA GLU A 31 -8.89 32.73 -5.80
C GLU A 31 -8.79 34.21 -5.41
N ASP A 32 -9.39 34.55 -4.28
CA ASP A 32 -9.36 35.93 -3.83
C ASP A 32 -8.10 36.28 -3.06
N GLY A 33 -7.14 35.37 -3.05
CA GLY A 33 -5.88 35.62 -2.36
C GLY A 33 -5.88 35.30 -0.88
N GLU A 34 -7.00 34.83 -0.35
CA GLU A 34 -7.05 34.49 1.05
C GLU A 34 -6.49 33.08 1.28
N ASP A 35 -5.98 32.85 2.47
CA ASP A 35 -5.47 31.54 2.82
C ASP A 35 -6.64 30.58 2.94
N ALA A 36 -6.43 29.39 2.48
CA ALA A 36 -7.42 28.32 2.55
C ALA A 36 -6.70 27.01 2.83
N TRP A 37 -7.48 26.00 3.19
CA TRP A 37 -6.93 24.69 3.49
C TRP A 37 -7.69 23.64 2.69
N LEU A 38 -6.93 22.70 2.16
CA LEU A 38 -7.50 21.57 1.43
C LEU A 38 -7.38 20.34 2.30
N ILE A 39 -8.49 19.66 2.52
CA ILE A 39 -8.50 18.42 3.27
C ILE A 39 -8.62 17.31 2.25
N VAL A 40 -7.65 16.42 2.24
CA VAL A 40 -7.67 15.27 1.36
C VAL A 40 -8.00 14.05 2.21
N LEU A 41 -9.06 13.35 1.84
CA LEU A 41 -9.48 12.15 2.53
C LEU A 41 -9.16 10.95 1.64
N ARG A 42 -8.57 9.93 2.23
CA ARG A 42 -8.24 8.73 1.48
C ARG A 42 -8.57 7.52 2.33
N GLU A 43 -9.17 6.52 1.72
CA GLU A 43 -9.48 5.30 2.40
C GLU A 43 -8.48 4.24 1.99
N GLU A 44 -7.93 3.53 2.96
CA GLU A 44 -7.06 2.40 2.72
C GLU A 44 -7.72 1.15 3.27
N ASN A 45 -7.61 0.07 2.54
CA ASN A 45 -8.29 -1.16 2.89
C ASN A 45 -7.43 -2.31 2.39
N ASP A 46 -7.14 -3.27 3.28
CA ASP A 46 -6.31 -4.41 2.92
C ASP A 46 -6.92 -5.18 1.75
N ALA A 47 -8.23 -5.35 1.78
CA ALA A 47 -8.90 -6.10 0.71
C ALA A 47 -8.77 -5.40 -0.63
N SER A 48 -8.89 -4.09 -0.66
CA SER A 48 -8.75 -3.33 -1.90
C SER A 48 -7.34 -3.42 -2.46
N ALA A 49 -6.35 -3.36 -1.58
CA ALA A 49 -4.95 -3.47 -2.01
C ALA A 49 -4.68 -4.85 -2.59
N ILE A 50 -5.20 -5.88 -1.93
CA ILE A 50 -5.00 -7.25 -2.41
C ILE A 50 -5.68 -7.44 -3.75
N GLU A 51 -6.89 -6.91 -3.93
CA GLU A 51 -7.57 -7.00 -5.22
C GLU A 51 -6.80 -6.29 -6.32
N ALA A 52 -6.20 -5.16 -6.00
CA ALA A 52 -5.40 -4.43 -6.98
C ALA A 52 -4.19 -5.26 -7.42
N LEU A 53 -3.57 -5.97 -6.50
CA LEU A 53 -2.43 -6.82 -6.84
C LEU A 53 -2.86 -8.01 -7.70
N VAL A 54 -4.02 -8.60 -7.39
CA VAL A 54 -4.54 -9.69 -8.20
C VAL A 54 -4.73 -9.22 -9.64
N ALA A 55 -5.38 -8.07 -9.80
CA ALA A 55 -5.68 -7.57 -11.14
C ALA A 55 -4.42 -7.15 -11.90
N ALA A 56 -3.48 -6.50 -11.20
CA ALA A 56 -2.31 -5.95 -11.86
C ALA A 56 -1.35 -7.02 -12.37
N PHE A 57 -1.22 -8.11 -11.62
CA PHE A 57 -0.18 -9.09 -11.90
C PHE A 57 -0.73 -10.49 -12.15
N ARG A 58 -2.04 -10.62 -12.21
CA ARG A 58 -2.71 -11.91 -12.45
C ARG A 58 -2.33 -12.92 -11.38
N LEU A 59 -2.29 -12.46 -10.15
CA LEU A 59 -1.97 -13.33 -9.04
C LEU A 59 -3.23 -14.05 -8.56
N THR A 60 -3.02 -15.21 -7.94
CA THR A 60 -4.12 -15.79 -7.18
C THR A 60 -4.33 -14.93 -5.94
N THR A 61 -5.47 -15.06 -5.30
CA THR A 61 -5.76 -14.31 -4.08
C THR A 61 -4.69 -14.58 -3.03
N ARG A 62 -4.31 -15.83 -2.84
CA ARG A 62 -3.32 -16.18 -1.83
C ARG A 62 -1.93 -15.60 -2.16
N GLU A 63 -1.56 -15.61 -3.43
CA GLU A 63 -0.30 -15.00 -3.85
C GLU A 63 -0.31 -13.50 -3.56
N ALA A 64 -1.43 -12.84 -3.84
CA ALA A 64 -1.55 -11.42 -3.60
C ALA A 64 -1.51 -11.12 -2.10
N GLU A 65 -2.14 -11.95 -1.27
CA GLU A 65 -2.09 -11.78 0.16
C GLU A 65 -0.65 -11.88 0.67
N VAL A 66 0.10 -12.85 0.17
CA VAL A 66 1.49 -13.00 0.57
C VAL A 66 2.28 -11.76 0.16
N LEU A 67 2.12 -11.32 -1.06
CA LEU A 67 2.84 -10.14 -1.55
C LEU A 67 2.47 -8.90 -0.75
N TYR A 68 1.21 -8.76 -0.39
CA TYR A 68 0.76 -7.63 0.41
C TYR A 68 1.54 -7.55 1.73
N TRP A 69 1.70 -8.69 2.40
CA TRP A 69 2.41 -8.70 3.68
C TRP A 69 3.92 -8.53 3.50
N VAL A 70 4.46 -8.94 2.35
CA VAL A 70 5.87 -8.67 2.03
C VAL A 70 6.08 -7.15 1.94
N ILE A 71 5.15 -6.45 1.32
CA ILE A 71 5.22 -4.99 1.21
C ILE A 71 5.26 -4.36 2.60
N HIS A 72 4.58 -4.97 3.57
CA HIS A 72 4.53 -4.44 4.93
C HIS A 72 5.68 -4.94 5.80
N GLY A 73 6.69 -5.54 5.18
CA GLY A 73 7.91 -5.92 5.90
C GLY A 73 7.81 -7.18 6.73
N LYS A 74 6.80 -8.00 6.48
CA LYS A 74 6.65 -9.23 7.26
C LYS A 74 7.54 -10.33 6.71
N THR A 75 8.02 -11.18 7.62
CA THR A 75 8.82 -12.34 7.22
C THR A 75 7.90 -13.48 6.77
N ASN A 76 8.46 -14.49 6.14
CA ASN A 76 7.67 -15.65 5.75
C ASN A 76 7.01 -16.32 6.94
N ARG A 77 7.69 -16.32 8.09
CA ARG A 77 7.13 -16.89 9.28
C ARG A 77 5.92 -16.08 9.75
N ASP A 78 6.06 -14.75 9.75
CA ASP A 78 4.95 -13.89 10.13
C ASP A 78 3.78 -14.08 9.21
N ILE A 79 4.05 -14.14 7.91
CA ILE A 79 3.00 -14.29 6.92
C ILE A 79 2.29 -15.64 7.10
N GLY A 80 3.07 -16.68 7.38
CA GLY A 80 2.49 -17.98 7.65
C GLY A 80 1.56 -17.93 8.84
N ASP A 81 1.95 -17.24 9.90
CA ASP A 81 1.11 -17.08 11.08
C ASP A 81 -0.17 -16.31 10.75
N ILE A 82 -0.04 -15.24 9.97
CA ILE A 82 -1.19 -14.42 9.60
C ILE A 82 -2.17 -15.21 8.74
N LEU A 83 -1.66 -15.95 7.79
CA LEU A 83 -2.51 -16.63 6.81
C LEU A 83 -2.85 -18.08 7.18
N GLY A 84 -2.30 -18.55 8.29
CA GLY A 84 -2.60 -19.91 8.75
C GLY A 84 -1.92 -20.98 7.92
N THR A 85 -0.70 -20.74 7.46
CA THR A 85 0.02 -21.71 6.65
C THR A 85 1.50 -21.74 7.07
N SER A 86 2.26 -22.65 6.51
CA SER A 86 3.67 -22.79 6.88
C SER A 86 4.54 -21.78 6.14
N PRO A 87 5.70 -21.43 6.70
CA PRO A 87 6.63 -20.55 5.99
C PRO A 87 7.07 -21.16 4.65
N ARG A 88 7.14 -22.47 4.57
CA ARG A 88 7.52 -23.13 3.33
C ARG A 88 6.48 -22.88 2.24
N THR A 89 5.20 -22.94 2.60
CA THR A 89 4.13 -22.66 1.66
C THR A 89 4.17 -21.18 1.23
N VAL A 90 4.46 -20.29 2.17
CA VAL A 90 4.62 -18.87 1.85
C VAL A 90 5.75 -18.70 0.82
N HIS A 91 6.87 -19.39 1.04
CA HIS A 91 7.99 -19.31 0.11
C HIS A 91 7.58 -19.77 -1.29
N LYS A 92 6.78 -20.82 -1.35
CA LYS A 92 6.32 -21.34 -2.63
C LYS A 92 5.43 -20.34 -3.35
N HIS A 93 4.55 -19.69 -2.63
CA HIS A 93 3.73 -18.64 -3.22
C HIS A 93 4.60 -17.50 -3.74
N LEU A 94 5.65 -17.15 -2.99
CA LEU A 94 6.54 -16.08 -3.41
C LEU A 94 7.30 -16.41 -4.67
N GLU A 95 7.68 -17.67 -4.85
CA GLU A 95 8.33 -18.07 -6.09
C GLU A 95 7.43 -17.79 -7.29
N HIS A 96 6.14 -18.11 -7.17
CA HIS A 96 5.20 -17.83 -8.24
C HIS A 96 5.00 -16.32 -8.44
N VAL A 97 4.99 -15.57 -7.35
CA VAL A 97 4.86 -14.12 -7.43
C VAL A 97 6.05 -13.54 -8.17
N PHE A 98 7.26 -13.97 -7.83
CA PHE A 98 8.46 -13.47 -8.50
C PHE A 98 8.41 -13.73 -9.99
N ASP A 99 7.96 -14.92 -10.38
CA ASP A 99 7.81 -15.24 -11.80
C ASP A 99 6.80 -14.32 -12.47
N LYS A 100 5.67 -14.10 -11.84
CA LYS A 100 4.61 -13.30 -12.45
C LYS A 100 4.96 -11.83 -12.53
N LEU A 101 5.74 -11.33 -11.56
CA LEU A 101 6.18 -9.95 -11.59
C LEU A 101 7.45 -9.75 -12.41
N GLY A 102 8.11 -10.81 -12.77
CA GLY A 102 9.35 -10.70 -13.53
C GLY A 102 10.51 -10.18 -12.70
N VAL A 103 10.55 -10.52 -11.43
CA VAL A 103 11.61 -10.06 -10.54
C VAL A 103 12.28 -11.27 -9.89
N GLU A 104 13.43 -11.03 -9.26
CA GLU A 104 14.19 -12.12 -8.66
C GLU A 104 14.41 -11.94 -7.16
N THR A 105 14.05 -10.82 -6.61
CA THR A 105 14.27 -10.57 -5.18
C THR A 105 13.02 -10.10 -4.49
N ARG A 106 13.00 -10.31 -3.18
CA ARG A 106 11.90 -9.87 -2.33
C ARG A 106 11.75 -8.36 -2.39
N THR A 107 12.87 -7.66 -2.34
CA THR A 107 12.86 -6.20 -2.38
C THR A 107 12.31 -5.68 -3.70
N ALA A 108 12.71 -6.29 -4.81
CA ALA A 108 12.21 -5.88 -6.12
C ALA A 108 10.71 -6.13 -6.24
N ALA A 109 10.24 -7.26 -5.71
CA ALA A 109 8.81 -7.56 -5.74
C ALA A 109 8.04 -6.52 -4.94
N ALA A 110 8.53 -6.17 -3.75
CA ALA A 110 7.87 -5.15 -2.93
C ALA A 110 7.81 -3.82 -3.65
N ALA A 111 8.91 -3.43 -4.30
CA ALA A 111 8.97 -2.14 -4.98
C ALA A 111 7.98 -2.06 -6.14
N VAL A 112 7.91 -3.12 -6.95
CA VAL A 112 6.98 -3.16 -8.07
C VAL A 112 5.53 -3.11 -7.56
N ALA A 113 5.24 -3.88 -6.51
CA ALA A 113 3.89 -3.96 -5.98
C ALA A 113 3.45 -2.64 -5.33
N MET A 114 4.37 -1.98 -4.64
CA MET A 114 4.03 -0.72 -3.99
C MET A 114 3.59 0.35 -4.97
N ARG A 115 4.18 0.37 -6.14
CA ARG A 115 3.77 1.34 -7.15
C ARG A 115 2.33 1.13 -7.57
N LYS A 116 1.89 -0.13 -7.62
CA LYS A 116 0.52 -0.43 -8.01
C LYS A 116 -0.47 -0.10 -6.90
N ILE A 117 -0.12 -0.42 -5.66
CA ILE A 117 -1.02 -0.14 -4.56
C ILE A 117 -1.22 1.34 -4.35
N ARG A 118 -0.15 2.12 -4.49
CA ARG A 118 -0.25 3.53 -4.27
C ARG A 118 -1.07 4.22 -5.32
N GLY A 119 -1.36 3.47 -6.37
CA GLY A 119 -2.20 3.98 -7.38
C GLY A 119 -1.64 5.26 -7.85
N VAL A 120 -0.42 5.21 -8.11
CA VAL A 120 0.25 6.37 -8.25
C VAL A 120 -0.39 7.21 -9.17
N PRO A 121 -0.97 8.17 -8.72
CA PRO A 121 -1.71 8.96 -9.53
C PRO A 121 -0.91 9.73 -10.37
N GLY A 122 -1.39 10.12 -11.16
CA GLY A 122 -0.61 10.81 -11.88
C GLY A 122 0.20 9.98 -12.46
N GLN A 123 0.23 9.02 -11.90
CA GLN A 123 0.89 8.19 -12.29
C GLN A 123 0.00 7.56 -12.81
N GLY A 124 -0.65 7.85 -12.66
CA GLY A 124 -1.66 7.21 -13.41
C GLY A 124 -1.19 7.10 -14.07
#